data_a8a2096b735fe113774ef818d0a36d22
#
_entry.id   a8a2096b735fe113774ef818d0a36d22
#
_cell.length_a   1.000
_cell.length_b   1.000
_cell.length_c   1.000
_cell.angle_alpha   90.00
_cell.angle_beta   90.00
_cell.angle_gamma   90.00
#
_symmetry.space_group_name_H-M   'P 1'
#
loop_
_entity.id
_entity.type
_entity.pdbx_description
1 polymer ?
#
loop_
_entity_poly.entity_id
_entity_poly.type
_entity_poly.pdbx_seq_one_letter_code
_entity_poly.pdbx_strand_id
1 'polypeptide(L)'
;MNYFDFGDFILADLPGYGYAEVSKAEKAKWAKTLDAFFSRKNEIAHVFLLLDCRHDPTADDLQMLQYLNYHVVPFTAVLTKGDKLSRMKLKEQIVKIAAKAGLAAGNVIATSGETRLGKEEILSKIAQVIAVHEEYAETEEETDESEEGEED
;
A
#
# COMPACT_ATOMS: atom_id res chain seq x y z
N MET A 1 14.33 -6.98 1.87
CA MET A 1 12.95 -7.39 1.57
C MET A 1 12.66 -8.62 2.38
N ASN A 2 11.61 -8.60 3.19
CA ASN A 2 11.20 -9.73 4.01
C ASN A 2 9.80 -10.17 3.57
N TYR A 3 9.51 -11.45 3.67
CA TYR A 3 8.21 -12.03 3.36
C TYR A 3 7.66 -12.72 4.59
N PHE A 4 6.38 -12.47 4.88
CA PHE A 4 5.64 -13.08 5.98
C PHE A 4 4.43 -13.80 5.41
N ASP A 5 4.38 -15.11 5.60
CA ASP A 5 3.28 -15.95 5.15
C ASP A 5 2.22 -16.06 6.25
N PHE A 6 0.99 -15.65 5.93
CA PHE A 6 -0.18 -15.72 6.80
C PHE A 6 -1.20 -16.78 6.38
N GLY A 7 -0.86 -17.62 5.38
CA GLY A 7 -1.73 -18.64 4.81
C GLY A 7 -2.58 -18.08 3.66
N ASP A 8 -3.49 -17.17 3.97
CA ASP A 8 -4.39 -16.57 2.96
C ASP A 8 -3.71 -15.47 2.13
N PHE A 9 -2.59 -14.93 2.61
CA PHE A 9 -1.81 -13.92 1.90
C PHE A 9 -0.36 -13.88 2.34
N ILE A 10 0.50 -13.30 1.51
CA ILE A 10 1.89 -13.01 1.81
C ILE A 10 2.07 -11.50 1.96
N LEU A 11 2.60 -11.07 3.11
CA LEU A 11 3.02 -9.68 3.32
C LEU A 11 4.49 -9.52 2.92
N ALA A 12 4.77 -8.62 1.96
CA ALA A 12 6.13 -8.23 1.59
C ALA A 12 6.52 -6.92 2.27
N ASP A 13 7.54 -6.95 3.13
CA ASP A 13 8.14 -5.76 3.73
C ASP A 13 9.28 -5.26 2.83
N LEU A 14 9.04 -4.15 2.16
CA LEU A 14 9.99 -3.53 1.25
C LEU A 14 10.97 -2.61 2.01
N PRO A 15 12.22 -2.48 1.55
CA PRO A 15 13.16 -1.53 2.14
C PRO A 15 12.60 -0.11 2.10
N GLY A 16 12.74 0.63 3.20
CA GLY A 16 12.30 2.03 3.26
C GLY A 16 13.04 2.92 2.25
N TYR A 17 12.32 3.85 1.63
CA TYR A 17 12.84 4.74 0.58
C TYR A 17 13.31 6.11 1.11
N GLY A 18 12.96 6.49 2.34
CA GLY A 18 13.13 7.83 2.89
C GLY A 18 14.36 8.05 3.78
N TYR A 19 15.39 7.22 3.70
CA TYR A 19 16.61 7.45 4.48
C TYR A 19 17.46 8.56 3.86
N ALA A 20 17.53 9.72 4.53
CA ALA A 20 18.21 10.93 4.06
C ALA A 20 19.73 10.78 3.86
N GLU A 21 20.36 9.72 4.37
CA GLU A 21 21.82 9.53 4.37
C GLU A 21 22.31 8.39 3.46
N VAL A 22 21.45 7.84 2.59
CA VAL A 22 21.88 6.80 1.66
C VAL A 22 22.58 7.38 0.43
N SER A 23 23.64 6.71 0.00
CA SER A 23 24.42 7.08 -1.19
C SER A 23 23.54 7.03 -2.46
N LYS A 24 23.94 7.77 -3.52
CA LYS A 24 23.28 7.69 -4.84
C LYS A 24 23.25 6.25 -5.38
N ALA A 25 24.29 5.45 -5.11
CA ALA A 25 24.38 4.06 -5.53
C ALA A 25 23.34 3.18 -4.81
N GLU A 26 23.12 3.41 -3.52
CA GLU A 26 22.08 2.70 -2.76
C GLU A 26 20.68 3.08 -3.20
N LYS A 27 20.42 4.37 -3.47
CA LYS A 27 19.14 4.83 -4.07
C LYS A 27 18.87 4.16 -5.43
N ALA A 28 19.89 4.04 -6.28
CA ALA A 28 19.76 3.37 -7.58
C ALA A 28 19.50 1.86 -7.43
N LYS A 29 20.15 1.20 -6.48
CA LYS A 29 19.91 -0.22 -6.16
C LYS A 29 18.49 -0.42 -5.64
N TRP A 30 18.03 0.46 -4.77
CA TRP A 30 16.67 0.45 -4.25
C TRP A 30 15.62 0.63 -5.35
N ALA A 31 15.80 1.61 -6.24
CA ALA A 31 14.92 1.83 -7.38
C ALA A 31 14.80 0.58 -8.26
N LYS A 32 15.93 -0.08 -8.59
CA LYS A 32 15.92 -1.34 -9.35
C LYS A 32 15.16 -2.46 -8.63
N THR A 33 15.29 -2.54 -7.31
CA THR A 33 14.55 -3.54 -6.51
C THR A 33 13.04 -3.28 -6.55
N LEU A 34 12.62 -2.03 -6.47
CA LEU A 34 11.21 -1.65 -6.61
C LEU A 34 10.69 -1.93 -8.01
N ASP A 35 11.42 -1.52 -9.05
CA ASP A 35 11.01 -1.76 -10.42
C ASP A 35 10.85 -3.26 -10.70
N ALA A 36 11.78 -4.09 -10.22
CA ALA A 36 11.68 -5.55 -10.33
C ALA A 36 10.49 -6.12 -9.55
N PHE A 37 10.17 -5.57 -8.38
CA PHE A 37 9.02 -5.97 -7.59
C PHE A 37 7.71 -5.56 -8.28
N PHE A 38 7.58 -4.30 -8.67
CA PHE A 38 6.36 -3.78 -9.30
C PHE A 38 6.19 -4.18 -10.77
N SER A 39 7.22 -4.74 -11.43
CA SER A 39 7.03 -5.38 -12.74
C SER A 39 6.07 -6.57 -12.67
N ARG A 40 5.93 -7.17 -11.49
CA ARG A 40 4.98 -8.23 -11.15
C ARG A 40 3.67 -7.69 -10.57
N LYS A 41 3.22 -6.52 -11.01
CA LYS A 41 2.05 -5.82 -10.45
C LYS A 41 0.76 -6.65 -10.39
N ASN A 42 0.60 -7.59 -11.30
CA ASN A 42 -0.58 -8.49 -11.33
C ASN A 42 -0.60 -9.48 -10.16
N GLU A 43 0.55 -9.67 -9.49
CA GLU A 43 0.66 -10.51 -8.28
C GLU A 43 0.53 -9.68 -6.99
N ILE A 44 0.43 -8.34 -7.11
CA ILE A 44 0.35 -7.42 -5.98
C ILE A 44 -1.11 -7.01 -5.79
N ALA A 45 -1.77 -7.59 -4.82
CA ALA A 45 -3.16 -7.28 -4.53
C ALA A 45 -3.34 -5.84 -3.99
N HIS A 46 -2.42 -5.35 -3.15
CA HIS A 46 -2.51 -4.03 -2.53
C HIS A 46 -1.18 -3.57 -1.92
N VAL A 47 -1.00 -2.26 -1.83
CA VAL A 47 0.16 -1.64 -1.16
C VAL A 47 -0.31 -0.79 0.03
N PHE A 48 0.31 -0.98 1.19
CA PHE A 48 0.20 -0.07 2.32
C PHE A 48 1.41 0.85 2.35
N LEU A 49 1.21 2.12 2.01
CA LEU A 49 2.27 3.13 2.00
C LEU A 49 2.34 3.82 3.37
N LEU A 50 3.42 3.60 4.11
CA LEU A 50 3.61 4.14 5.45
C LEU A 50 4.16 5.57 5.39
N LEU A 51 3.43 6.52 6.01
CA LEU A 51 3.80 7.93 6.09
C LEU A 51 3.80 8.37 7.56
N ASP A 52 4.80 9.15 7.98
CA ASP A 52 4.82 9.72 9.33
C ASP A 52 3.85 10.90 9.43
N CYS A 53 2.79 10.77 10.24
CA CYS A 53 1.74 11.78 10.35
C CYS A 53 2.19 13.12 10.95
N ARG A 54 3.37 13.18 11.59
CA ARG A 54 3.90 14.38 12.23
C ARG A 54 4.38 15.44 11.23
N HIS A 55 4.62 15.02 9.99
CA HIS A 55 5.20 15.85 8.94
C HIS A 55 4.34 15.84 7.68
N ASP A 56 4.55 16.82 6.85
CA ASP A 56 4.06 16.75 5.47
C ASP A 56 4.81 15.63 4.73
N PRO A 57 4.19 15.01 3.71
CA PRO A 57 4.87 14.06 2.86
C PRO A 57 6.17 14.65 2.31
N THR A 58 7.26 13.90 2.45
CA THR A 58 8.56 14.28 1.90
C THR A 58 8.56 14.21 0.37
N ALA A 59 9.62 14.71 -0.28
CA ALA A 59 9.76 14.58 -1.73
C ALA A 59 9.80 13.10 -2.17
N ASP A 60 10.44 12.24 -1.39
CA ASP A 60 10.49 10.79 -1.65
C ASP A 60 9.10 10.14 -1.47
N ASP A 61 8.30 10.56 -0.47
CA ASP A 61 6.92 10.11 -0.29
C ASP A 61 6.04 10.51 -1.49
N LEU A 62 6.15 11.76 -1.95
CA LEU A 62 5.40 12.24 -3.11
C LEU A 62 5.81 11.51 -4.39
N GLN A 63 7.09 11.19 -4.56
CA GLN A 63 7.58 10.41 -5.68
C GLN A 63 7.00 8.99 -5.64
N MET A 64 6.94 8.34 -4.46
CA MET A 64 6.32 7.02 -4.32
C MET A 64 4.82 7.06 -4.62
N LEU A 65 4.10 8.06 -4.13
CA LEU A 65 2.68 8.26 -4.45
C LEU A 65 2.45 8.41 -5.97
N GLN A 66 3.28 9.20 -6.65
CA GLN A 66 3.23 9.34 -8.11
C GLN A 66 3.55 8.02 -8.82
N TYR A 67 4.53 7.27 -8.33
CA TYR A 67 4.91 5.97 -8.89
C TYR A 67 3.75 4.97 -8.81
N LEU A 68 3.11 4.82 -7.63
CA LEU A 68 1.98 3.92 -7.42
C LEU A 68 0.78 4.30 -8.31
N ASN A 69 0.48 5.61 -8.42
CA ASN A 69 -0.58 6.10 -9.30
C ASN A 69 -0.27 5.86 -10.78
N TYR A 70 0.96 6.12 -11.22
CA TYR A 70 1.39 5.91 -12.61
C TYR A 70 1.27 4.44 -13.04
N HIS A 71 1.65 3.52 -12.16
CA HIS A 71 1.57 2.08 -12.42
C HIS A 71 0.20 1.48 -12.12
N VAL A 72 -0.77 2.30 -11.67
CA VAL A 72 -2.14 1.88 -11.33
C VAL A 72 -2.14 0.75 -10.27
N VAL A 73 -1.23 0.84 -9.30
CA VAL A 73 -1.16 -0.12 -8.19
C VAL A 73 -2.15 0.30 -7.11
N PRO A 74 -3.08 -0.57 -6.67
CA PRO A 74 -3.99 -0.24 -5.58
C PRO A 74 -3.22 0.00 -4.27
N PHE A 75 -3.49 1.11 -3.58
CA PHE A 75 -2.81 1.40 -2.33
C PHE A 75 -3.66 2.15 -1.31
N THR A 76 -3.26 2.05 -0.05
CA THR A 76 -3.79 2.82 1.08
C THR A 76 -2.63 3.56 1.75
N ALA A 77 -2.78 4.84 2.00
CA ALA A 77 -1.83 5.60 2.80
C ALA A 77 -2.07 5.34 4.29
N VAL A 78 -1.06 4.86 4.98
CA VAL A 78 -1.10 4.55 6.41
C VAL A 78 -0.29 5.59 7.17
N LEU A 79 -0.98 6.46 7.91
CA LEU A 79 -0.34 7.49 8.73
C LEU A 79 0.12 6.89 10.05
N THR A 80 1.41 6.68 10.18
CA THR A 80 2.01 6.15 11.41
C THR A 80 2.18 7.22 12.49
N LYS A 81 2.39 6.81 13.74
CA LYS A 81 2.63 7.69 14.91
C LYS A 81 1.46 8.65 15.22
N GLY A 82 0.23 8.22 14.95
CA GLY A 82 -0.97 9.00 15.19
C GLY A 82 -1.18 9.42 16.64
N ASP A 83 -0.59 8.70 17.59
CA ASP A 83 -0.54 9.02 19.03
C ASP A 83 0.24 10.30 19.35
N LYS A 84 1.12 10.76 18.47
CA LYS A 84 1.93 11.97 18.64
C LYS A 84 1.20 13.26 18.28
N LEU A 85 -0.01 13.17 17.72
CA LEU A 85 -0.85 14.32 17.37
C LEU A 85 -2.16 14.32 18.19
N SER A 86 -2.71 15.52 18.44
CA SER A 86 -4.06 15.62 18.96
C SER A 86 -5.07 15.12 17.92
N ARG A 87 -6.26 14.70 18.37
CA ARG A 87 -7.34 14.23 17.48
C ARG A 87 -7.68 15.22 16.36
N MET A 88 -7.69 16.50 16.68
CA MET A 88 -7.98 17.56 15.71
C MET A 88 -6.89 17.66 14.65
N LYS A 89 -5.63 17.74 15.08
CA LYS A 89 -4.48 17.79 14.17
C LYS A 89 -4.36 16.54 13.32
N LEU A 90 -4.66 15.36 13.88
CA LEU A 90 -4.65 14.10 13.12
C LEU A 90 -5.70 14.11 12.01
N LYS A 91 -6.93 14.58 12.28
CA LYS A 91 -7.97 14.74 11.25
C LYS A 91 -7.57 15.72 10.15
N GLU A 92 -6.98 16.86 10.52
CA GLU A 92 -6.48 17.84 9.55
C GLU A 92 -5.38 17.22 8.67
N GLN A 93 -4.48 16.45 9.27
CA GLN A 93 -3.39 15.79 8.54
C GLN A 93 -3.89 14.70 7.60
N ILE A 94 -4.90 13.91 7.99
CA ILE A 94 -5.55 12.93 7.12
C ILE A 94 -6.10 13.63 5.86
N VAL A 95 -6.87 14.71 6.03
CA VAL A 95 -7.46 15.45 4.91
C VAL A 95 -6.37 16.04 4.00
N LYS A 96 -5.33 16.62 4.60
CA LYS A 96 -4.22 17.23 3.88
C LYS A 96 -3.43 16.21 3.05
N ILE A 97 -3.12 15.06 3.64
CA ILE A 97 -2.38 13.98 2.95
C ILE A 97 -3.24 13.34 1.88
N ALA A 98 -4.53 13.08 2.15
CA ALA A 98 -5.46 12.58 1.16
C ALA A 98 -5.52 13.49 -0.08
N ALA A 99 -5.64 14.80 0.12
CA ALA A 99 -5.64 15.77 -0.98
C ALA A 99 -4.32 15.78 -1.77
N LYS A 100 -3.17 15.74 -1.08
CA LYS A 100 -1.85 15.69 -1.73
C LYS A 100 -1.60 14.39 -2.50
N ALA A 101 -2.12 13.28 -1.98
CA ALA A 101 -1.97 11.95 -2.58
C ALA A 101 -2.99 11.69 -3.71
N GLY A 102 -3.98 12.56 -3.90
CA GLY A 102 -5.09 12.32 -4.82
C GLY A 102 -6.01 11.17 -4.37
N LEU A 103 -6.05 10.89 -3.06
CA LEU A 103 -6.84 9.81 -2.48
C LEU A 103 -8.16 10.30 -1.90
N ALA A 104 -9.19 9.45 -1.94
CA ALA A 104 -10.35 9.64 -1.08
C ALA A 104 -9.94 9.50 0.40
N ALA A 105 -10.60 10.24 1.30
CA ALA A 105 -10.28 10.20 2.73
C ALA A 105 -10.38 8.77 3.34
N GLY A 106 -11.24 7.92 2.81
CA GLY A 106 -11.37 6.50 3.21
C GLY A 106 -10.18 5.62 2.83
N ASN A 107 -9.26 6.10 1.98
CA ASN A 107 -8.02 5.41 1.63
C ASN A 107 -6.81 5.93 2.42
N VAL A 108 -7.04 6.65 3.50
CA VAL A 108 -6.02 7.12 4.44
C VAL A 108 -6.39 6.64 5.84
N ILE A 109 -5.56 5.80 6.43
CA ILE A 109 -5.78 5.21 7.75
C ILE A 109 -4.72 5.72 8.72
N ALA A 110 -5.14 6.35 9.82
CA ALA A 110 -4.23 6.76 10.89
C ALA A 110 -3.98 5.62 11.87
N THR A 111 -2.71 5.38 12.20
CA THR A 111 -2.29 4.26 13.04
C THR A 111 -1.29 4.66 14.12
N SER A 112 -1.21 3.84 15.15
CA SER A 112 -0.14 3.90 16.15
C SER A 112 0.24 2.50 16.60
N GLY A 113 1.51 2.17 16.53
CA GLY A 113 2.06 0.94 17.08
C GLY A 113 2.05 0.90 18.61
N GLU A 114 2.03 2.07 19.29
CA GLU A 114 2.00 2.17 20.74
C GLU A 114 0.58 2.00 21.32
N THR A 115 -0.41 2.67 20.72
CA THR A 115 -1.79 2.71 21.24
C THR A 115 -2.75 1.76 20.52
N ARG A 116 -2.29 1.08 19.48
CA ARG A 116 -3.10 0.25 18.58
C ARG A 116 -4.21 1.02 17.83
N LEU A 117 -4.09 2.35 17.76
CA LEU A 117 -4.95 3.16 16.91
C LEU A 117 -4.92 2.64 15.47
N GLY A 118 -6.07 2.52 14.82
CA GLY A 118 -6.20 2.11 13.43
C GLY A 118 -5.97 0.61 13.16
N LYS A 119 -5.78 -0.21 14.20
CA LYS A 119 -5.54 -1.65 14.04
C LYS A 119 -6.72 -2.33 13.34
N GLU A 120 -7.93 -2.08 13.79
CA GLU A 120 -9.13 -2.73 13.24
C GLU A 120 -9.40 -2.26 11.81
N GLU A 121 -9.12 -1.00 11.50
CA GLU A 121 -9.24 -0.44 10.16
C GLU A 121 -8.25 -1.10 9.18
N ILE A 122 -6.99 -1.33 9.61
CA ILE A 122 -6.00 -2.04 8.79
C ILE A 122 -6.42 -3.49 8.57
N LEU A 123 -6.85 -4.20 9.62
CA LEU A 123 -7.30 -5.59 9.49
C LEU A 123 -8.53 -5.71 8.59
N SER A 124 -9.49 -4.78 8.73
CA SER A 124 -10.67 -4.72 7.87
C SER A 124 -10.28 -4.46 6.40
N LYS A 125 -9.31 -3.57 6.16
CA LYS A 125 -8.82 -3.30 4.82
C LYS A 125 -8.13 -4.51 4.19
N ILE A 126 -7.31 -5.24 4.95
CA ILE A 126 -6.68 -6.48 4.50
C ILE A 126 -7.75 -7.51 4.12
N ALA A 127 -8.75 -7.73 4.99
CA ALA A 127 -9.85 -8.66 4.71
C ALA A 127 -10.63 -8.28 3.43
N GLN A 128 -10.89 -6.99 3.21
CA GLN A 128 -11.53 -6.51 1.98
C GLN A 128 -10.69 -6.80 0.73
N VAL A 129 -9.37 -6.59 0.81
CA VAL A 129 -8.45 -6.85 -0.31
C VAL A 129 -8.43 -8.33 -0.66
N ILE A 130 -8.37 -9.22 0.35
CA ILE A 130 -8.39 -10.67 0.16
C ILE A 130 -9.70 -11.09 -0.52
N ALA A 131 -10.85 -10.67 0.01
CA ALA A 131 -12.16 -11.03 -0.51
C ALA A 131 -12.35 -10.60 -1.98
N VAL A 132 -11.91 -9.39 -2.34
CA VAL A 132 -11.97 -8.90 -3.72
C VAL A 132 -11.06 -9.74 -4.64
N HIS A 133 -9.89 -10.14 -4.17
CA HIS A 133 -8.95 -10.93 -4.97
C HIS A 133 -9.45 -12.35 -5.21
N GLU A 134 -10.10 -12.96 -4.22
CA GLU A 134 -10.74 -14.28 -4.34
C GLU A 134 -11.89 -14.23 -5.35
N GLU A 135 -12.75 -13.20 -5.31
CA GLU A 135 -13.86 -13.03 -6.26
C GLU A 135 -13.37 -12.89 -7.71
N TYR A 136 -12.26 -12.19 -7.94
CA TYR A 136 -11.66 -12.09 -9.29
C TYR A 136 -11.07 -13.41 -9.76
N ALA A 137 -10.41 -14.17 -8.88
CA ALA A 137 -9.84 -15.48 -9.23
C ALA A 137 -10.93 -16.48 -9.64
N GLU A 138 -12.05 -16.53 -8.91
CA GLU A 138 -13.20 -17.39 -9.23
C GLU A 138 -13.83 -17.03 -10.61
N THR A 139 -13.92 -15.73 -10.93
CA THR A 139 -14.48 -15.30 -12.22
C THR A 139 -13.57 -15.60 -13.42
N GLU A 140 -12.25 -15.59 -13.23
CA GLU A 140 -11.30 -16.00 -14.28
C GLU A 140 -11.36 -17.50 -14.55
N GLU A 141 -11.50 -18.35 -13.53
CA GLU A 141 -11.65 -19.81 -13.69
C GLU A 141 -12.96 -20.15 -14.42
N GLU A 142 -14.10 -19.50 -14.11
CA GLU A 142 -15.37 -19.73 -14.78
C GLU A 142 -15.36 -19.32 -16.26
N THR A 143 -14.57 -18.30 -16.63
CA THR A 143 -14.44 -17.87 -18.04
C THR A 143 -13.57 -18.81 -18.86
N ASP A 144 -12.48 -19.32 -18.31
CA ASP A 144 -11.60 -20.29 -18.99
C ASP A 144 -12.31 -21.63 -19.22
N GLU A 145 -13.10 -22.13 -18.26
CA GLU A 145 -13.88 -23.35 -18.45
C GLU A 145 -14.99 -23.21 -19.51
N SER A 146 -15.50 -22.00 -19.74
CA SER A 146 -16.53 -21.73 -20.76
C SER A 146 -15.96 -21.63 -22.18
N GLU A 147 -14.71 -21.25 -22.35
CA GLU A 147 -14.03 -21.18 -23.65
C GLU A 147 -13.51 -22.55 -24.12
N GLU A 148 -13.11 -23.44 -23.22
CA GLU A 148 -12.71 -24.82 -23.58
C GLU A 148 -13.90 -25.73 -23.95
N GLY A 149 -15.13 -25.35 -23.64
CA GLY A 149 -16.36 -26.11 -23.94
C GLY A 149 -16.97 -25.88 -25.33
N GLU A 150 -16.49 -24.93 -26.12
CA GLU A 150 -17.04 -24.60 -27.45
C GLU A 150 -16.21 -25.13 -28.67
N GLU A 151 -15.15 -25.91 -28.43
CA GLU A 151 -14.35 -26.55 -29.49
C GLU A 151 -14.65 -28.05 -29.67
N ASP A 152 -15.93 -28.45 -29.83
CA ASP A 152 -16.31 -29.78 -30.32
C ASP A 152 -17.36 -29.68 -31.44
#